data_6f1ab5dbf3d85fe8b44446083b285899
#
_entry.id   6f1ab5dbf3d85fe8b44446083b285899
#
_cell.length_a   1.000
_cell.length_b   1.000
_cell.length_c   1.000
_cell.angle_alpha   90.00
_cell.angle_beta   90.00
_cell.angle_gamma   90.00
#
_symmetry.space_group_name_H-M   'P 1'
#
loop_
_entity.id
_entity.type
_entity.pdbx_description
1 polymer ?
#
loop_
_entity_poly.entity_id
_entity_poly.type
_entity_poly.pdbx_seq_one_letter_code
_entity_poly.pdbx_strand_id
1 'polypeptide(L)'
;MQKLGTLQYKVLIFYLNLHPETNKCVNMNIENAKSQMRKGMLEYCVLLLLKHHPSYASDIIQRLKDAELLVVEGTLYPLLTRLKNDGLLVHQWQESTQGPPRKYYALSEEGEKFLEGLDGAWMELSNTVNYLKELDN
;
A
#
# COMPACT_ATOMS: atom_id res chain seq x y z
N MET A 1 17.35 -5.65 35.35
CA MET A 1 17.47 -4.75 34.19
C MET A 1 16.18 -4.52 33.37
N GLN A 2 15.08 -5.18 33.68
CA GLN A 2 13.79 -5.06 32.94
C GLN A 2 12.76 -4.09 33.55
N LYS A 3 13.05 -3.39 34.64
CA LYS A 3 12.10 -2.50 35.32
C LYS A 3 12.13 -1.04 34.88
N LEU A 4 13.09 -0.61 34.07
CA LEU A 4 13.22 0.77 33.61
C LEU A 4 12.24 1.10 32.46
N GLY A 5 11.88 0.14 31.60
CA GLY A 5 10.97 0.33 30.49
C GLY A 5 9.53 0.68 30.90
N THR A 6 8.99 -0.01 31.92
CA THR A 6 7.60 0.17 32.39
C THR A 6 7.38 1.52 33.08
N LEU A 7 8.39 2.06 33.76
CA LEU A 7 8.32 3.36 34.41
C LEU A 7 8.36 4.50 33.38
N GLN A 8 9.18 4.33 32.36
CA GLN A 8 9.32 5.32 31.28
C GLN A 8 8.04 5.42 30.44
N TYR A 9 7.37 4.31 30.16
CA TYR A 9 6.05 4.31 29.50
C TYR A 9 4.95 4.96 30.36
N LYS A 10 4.94 4.71 31.66
CA LYS A 10 3.97 5.35 32.60
C LYS A 10 4.19 6.86 32.72
N VAL A 11 5.43 7.31 32.73
CA VAL A 11 5.76 8.74 32.74
C VAL A 11 5.37 9.39 31.41
N LEU A 12 5.59 8.72 30.28
CA LEU A 12 5.19 9.21 28.95
C LEU A 12 3.66 9.31 28.84
N ILE A 13 2.92 8.29 29.28
CA ILE A 13 1.45 8.30 29.30
C ILE A 13 0.91 9.41 30.24
N PHE A 14 1.52 9.59 31.39
CA PHE A 14 1.16 10.67 32.34
C PHE A 14 1.41 12.04 31.73
N TYR A 15 2.53 12.25 31.04
CA TYR A 15 2.87 13.49 30.34
C TYR A 15 1.89 13.76 29.16
N LEU A 16 1.51 12.75 28.40
CA LEU A 16 0.55 12.85 27.31
C LEU A 16 -0.86 13.18 27.79
N ASN A 17 -1.26 12.68 28.96
CA ASN A 17 -2.57 12.98 29.56
C ASN A 17 -2.67 14.39 30.16
N LEU A 18 -1.53 15.00 30.54
CA LEU A 18 -1.49 16.38 31.06
C LEU A 18 -1.51 17.44 29.94
N HIS A 19 -1.28 17.04 28.67
CA HIS A 19 -1.21 17.96 27.55
C HIS A 19 -2.18 17.50 26.43
N PRO A 20 -3.48 17.86 26.54
CA PRO A 20 -4.50 17.43 25.57
C PRO A 20 -4.23 17.93 24.14
N GLU A 21 -3.42 18.97 23.96
CA GLU A 21 -2.96 19.47 22.67
C GLU A 21 -2.09 18.42 21.92
N THR A 22 -1.41 17.53 22.63
CA THR A 22 -0.59 16.47 22.03
C THR A 22 -1.42 15.37 21.37
N ASN A 23 -2.67 15.16 21.81
CA ASN A 23 -3.58 14.20 21.20
C ASN A 23 -3.96 14.58 19.77
N LYS A 24 -4.04 15.88 19.46
CA LYS A 24 -4.32 16.37 18.11
C LYS A 24 -3.12 16.13 17.16
N CYS A 25 -1.91 16.31 17.65
CA CYS A 25 -0.68 16.01 16.92
C CYS A 25 -0.49 14.50 16.67
N VAL A 26 -0.86 13.67 17.64
CA VAL A 26 -0.78 12.21 17.52
C VAL A 26 -1.77 11.70 16.46
N ASN A 27 -3.00 12.21 16.43
CA ASN A 27 -3.98 11.83 15.42
C ASN A 27 -3.56 12.25 13.99
N MET A 28 -3.00 13.45 13.82
CA MET A 28 -2.46 13.89 12.53
C MET A 28 -1.27 13.04 12.09
N ASN A 29 -0.43 12.61 13.03
CA ASN A 29 0.72 11.74 12.75
C ASN A 29 0.28 10.33 12.34
N ILE A 30 -0.76 9.77 12.93
CA ILE A 30 -1.29 8.46 12.59
C ILE A 30 -1.85 8.43 11.17
N GLU A 31 -2.64 9.42 10.76
CA GLU A 31 -3.18 9.46 9.40
C GLU A 31 -2.06 9.64 8.35
N ASN A 32 -1.04 10.42 8.65
CA ASN A 32 0.14 10.54 7.80
C ASN A 32 0.90 9.21 7.70
N ALA A 33 1.14 8.53 8.82
CA ALA A 33 1.79 7.22 8.85
C ALA A 33 1.01 6.18 8.03
N LYS A 34 -0.31 6.09 8.20
CA LYS A 34 -1.19 5.24 7.38
C LYS A 34 -1.08 5.56 5.89
N SER A 35 -1.04 6.86 5.54
CA SER A 35 -0.88 7.30 4.16
C SER A 35 0.45 6.84 3.55
N GLN A 36 1.54 6.92 4.29
CA GLN A 36 2.86 6.43 3.85
C GLN A 36 2.86 4.91 3.68
N MET A 37 2.27 4.16 4.61
CA MET A 37 2.14 2.70 4.49
C MET A 37 1.34 2.32 3.24
N ARG A 38 0.19 2.96 3.00
CA ARG A 38 -0.63 2.72 1.80
C ARG A 38 0.15 3.00 0.51
N LYS A 39 0.92 4.09 0.45
CA LYS A 39 1.75 4.42 -0.71
C LYS A 39 2.79 3.34 -1.00
N GLY A 40 3.43 2.81 0.03
CA GLY A 40 4.41 1.73 -0.09
C GLY A 40 3.78 0.42 -0.60
N MET A 41 2.51 0.17 -0.29
CA MET A 41 1.81 -1.05 -0.68
C MET A 41 1.09 -0.95 -2.04
N LEU A 42 0.88 0.26 -2.57
CA LEU A 42 0.03 0.47 -3.73
C LEU A 42 0.53 -0.28 -4.97
N GLU A 43 1.83 -0.22 -5.25
CA GLU A 43 2.46 -0.93 -6.37
C GLU A 43 2.20 -2.44 -6.30
N TYR A 44 2.46 -3.04 -5.14
CA TYR A 44 2.22 -4.46 -4.90
C TYR A 44 0.73 -4.83 -5.09
N CYS A 45 -0.19 -4.04 -4.53
CA CYS A 45 -1.62 -4.27 -4.67
C CYS A 45 -2.10 -4.18 -6.12
N VAL A 46 -1.59 -3.22 -6.90
CA VAL A 46 -1.92 -3.10 -8.33
C VAL A 46 -1.44 -4.32 -9.11
N LEU A 47 -0.21 -4.77 -8.87
CA LEU A 47 0.32 -5.97 -9.54
C LEU A 47 -0.47 -7.24 -9.16
N LEU A 48 -0.87 -7.38 -7.89
CA LEU A 48 -1.74 -8.48 -7.43
C LEU A 48 -3.08 -8.49 -8.16
N LEU A 49 -3.71 -7.34 -8.34
CA LEU A 49 -4.98 -7.24 -9.07
C LEU A 49 -4.82 -7.65 -10.52
N LEU A 50 -3.74 -7.22 -11.18
CA LEU A 50 -3.48 -7.52 -12.57
C LEU A 50 -3.02 -8.97 -12.83
N LYS A 51 -2.45 -9.64 -11.81
CA LYS A 51 -2.15 -11.09 -11.86
C LYS A 51 -3.40 -11.91 -12.12
N HIS A 52 -4.50 -11.53 -11.46
CA HIS A 52 -5.74 -12.30 -11.57
C HIS A 52 -6.50 -11.99 -12.85
N HIS A 53 -6.57 -10.71 -13.22
CA HIS A 53 -7.29 -10.29 -14.42
C HIS A 53 -6.69 -9.01 -15.01
N PRO A 54 -6.34 -9.01 -16.29
CA PRO A 54 -6.08 -7.78 -17.02
C PRO A 54 -7.26 -6.81 -16.86
N SER A 55 -6.99 -5.52 -16.74
CA SER A 55 -8.03 -4.54 -16.34
C SER A 55 -7.77 -3.14 -16.89
N TYR A 56 -8.83 -2.37 -17.04
CA TYR A 56 -8.74 -0.92 -17.25
C TYR A 56 -8.34 -0.19 -15.97
N ALA A 57 -7.79 1.02 -16.11
CA ALA A 57 -7.42 1.82 -14.93
C ALA A 57 -8.62 2.13 -14.01
N SER A 58 -9.80 2.39 -14.60
CA SER A 58 -11.04 2.59 -13.84
C SER A 58 -11.43 1.38 -12.98
N ASP A 59 -11.22 0.18 -13.51
CA ASP A 59 -11.55 -1.06 -12.79
C ASP A 59 -10.55 -1.33 -11.68
N ILE A 60 -9.27 -1.00 -11.90
CA ILE A 60 -8.23 -1.07 -10.87
C ILE A 60 -8.60 -0.14 -9.71
N ILE A 61 -8.99 1.11 -9.99
CA ILE A 61 -9.43 2.08 -8.96
C ILE A 61 -10.61 1.53 -8.18
N GLN A 62 -11.62 1.00 -8.87
CA GLN A 62 -12.81 0.48 -8.21
C GLN A 62 -12.49 -0.72 -7.32
N ARG A 63 -11.67 -1.66 -7.79
CA ARG A 63 -11.26 -2.84 -6.99
C ARG A 63 -10.41 -2.47 -5.79
N LEU A 64 -9.51 -1.48 -5.93
CA LEU A 64 -8.74 -0.97 -4.80
C LEU A 64 -9.65 -0.32 -3.76
N LYS A 65 -10.66 0.44 -4.22
CA LYS A 65 -11.67 1.04 -3.35
C LYS A 65 -12.50 -0.01 -2.62
N ASP A 66 -12.91 -1.07 -3.31
CA ASP A 66 -13.65 -2.18 -2.72
C ASP A 66 -12.82 -2.95 -1.66
N ALA A 67 -11.49 -2.95 -1.83
CA ALA A 67 -10.53 -3.47 -0.85
C ALA A 67 -10.12 -2.42 0.21
N GLU A 68 -10.86 -1.33 0.35
CA GLU A 68 -10.60 -0.23 1.31
C GLU A 68 -9.25 0.49 1.11
N LEU A 69 -8.60 0.31 -0.03
CA LEU A 69 -7.39 1.02 -0.41
C LEU A 69 -7.75 2.17 -1.37
N LEU A 70 -8.07 3.32 -0.80
CA LEU A 70 -8.45 4.49 -1.60
C LEU A 70 -7.26 5.05 -2.37
N VAL A 71 -7.42 5.15 -3.68
CA VAL A 71 -6.46 5.77 -4.59
C VAL A 71 -7.20 6.68 -5.58
N VAL A 72 -6.59 7.79 -5.93
CA VAL A 72 -7.11 8.72 -6.94
C VAL A 72 -6.41 8.49 -8.29
N GLU A 73 -7.08 8.87 -9.37
CA GLU A 73 -6.56 8.76 -10.73
C GLU A 73 -5.19 9.42 -10.89
N GLY A 74 -5.00 10.61 -10.30
CA GLY A 74 -3.73 11.35 -10.32
C GLY A 74 -2.55 10.61 -9.69
N THR A 75 -2.81 9.60 -8.86
CA THR A 75 -1.78 8.71 -8.28
C THR A 75 -1.63 7.43 -9.10
N LEU A 76 -2.73 6.83 -9.55
CA LEU A 76 -2.70 5.54 -10.26
C LEU A 76 -2.10 5.65 -11.66
N TYR A 77 -2.50 6.64 -12.46
CA TYR A 77 -2.01 6.75 -13.84
C TYR A 77 -0.49 6.92 -13.96
N PRO A 78 0.18 7.78 -13.17
CA PRO A 78 1.64 7.83 -13.16
C PRO A 78 2.29 6.52 -12.75
N LEU A 79 1.70 5.79 -11.78
CA LEU A 79 2.18 4.47 -11.37
C LEU A 79 2.10 3.46 -12.51
N LEU A 80 0.96 3.35 -13.18
CA LEU A 80 0.79 2.44 -14.33
C LEU A 80 1.76 2.78 -15.47
N THR A 81 1.99 4.06 -15.72
CA THR A 81 2.96 4.52 -16.73
C THR A 81 4.38 4.10 -16.36
N ARG A 82 4.77 4.28 -15.10
CA ARG A 82 6.08 3.86 -14.60
C ARG A 82 6.26 2.35 -14.72
N LEU A 83 5.31 1.56 -14.20
CA LEU A 83 5.37 0.09 -14.25
C LEU A 83 5.46 -0.44 -15.68
N LYS A 84 4.73 0.20 -16.62
CA LYS A 84 4.83 -0.14 -18.04
C LYS A 84 6.22 0.19 -18.61
N ASN A 85 6.78 1.37 -18.26
CA ASN A 85 8.11 1.78 -18.73
C ASN A 85 9.22 0.91 -18.12
N ASP A 86 9.04 0.42 -16.91
CA ASP A 86 9.94 -0.55 -16.25
C ASP A 86 9.80 -1.98 -16.82
N GLY A 87 8.88 -2.19 -17.76
CA GLY A 87 8.67 -3.48 -18.42
C GLY A 87 7.85 -4.48 -17.62
N LEU A 88 7.26 -4.06 -16.49
CA LEU A 88 6.47 -4.94 -15.62
C LEU A 88 5.01 -5.08 -16.08
N LEU A 89 4.52 -4.11 -16.85
CA LEU A 89 3.18 -4.14 -17.46
C LEU A 89 3.27 -4.02 -18.98
N VAL A 90 2.32 -4.66 -19.63
CA VAL A 90 1.96 -4.42 -21.02
C VAL A 90 0.58 -3.80 -21.10
N HIS A 91 0.26 -3.10 -22.18
CA HIS A 91 -1.09 -2.61 -22.42
C HIS A 91 -1.51 -2.83 -23.86
N GLN A 92 -2.81 -2.98 -24.05
CA GLN A 92 -3.45 -3.00 -25.34
C GLN A 92 -4.58 -1.98 -25.38
N TRP A 93 -4.75 -1.33 -26.51
CA TRP A 93 -5.92 -0.51 -26.76
C TRP A 93 -7.09 -1.41 -27.13
N GLN A 94 -8.20 -1.25 -26.44
CA GLN A 94 -9.45 -1.89 -26.80
C GLN A 94 -10.46 -0.85 -27.26
N GLU A 95 -11.07 -1.11 -28.40
CA GLU A 95 -12.18 -0.31 -28.86
C GLU A 95 -13.37 -0.49 -27.92
N SER A 96 -14.02 0.64 -27.62
CA SER A 96 -15.22 0.67 -26.79
C SER A 96 -16.42 0.95 -27.70
N THR A 97 -17.45 0.14 -27.58
CA THR A 97 -18.73 0.38 -28.28
C THR A 97 -19.49 1.61 -27.77
N GLN A 98 -19.09 2.16 -26.62
CA GLN A 98 -19.79 3.24 -25.92
C GLN A 98 -18.87 4.43 -25.56
N GLY A 99 -17.70 4.56 -26.13
CA GLY A 99 -16.78 5.67 -25.82
C GLY A 99 -15.43 5.55 -26.53
N PRO A 100 -14.46 6.41 -26.17
CA PRO A 100 -13.12 6.36 -26.74
C PRO A 100 -12.41 5.05 -26.38
N PRO A 101 -11.40 4.61 -27.19
CA PRO A 101 -10.58 3.44 -26.89
C PRO A 101 -9.94 3.55 -25.51
N ARG A 102 -9.86 2.44 -24.78
CA ARG A 102 -9.29 2.37 -23.45
C ARG A 102 -8.05 1.48 -23.42
N LYS A 103 -7.09 1.84 -22.56
CA LYS A 103 -5.92 1.02 -22.27
C LYS A 103 -6.30 -0.10 -21.30
N TYR A 104 -6.01 -1.31 -21.71
CA TYR A 104 -6.21 -2.53 -20.94
C TYR A 104 -4.85 -3.05 -20.49
N TYR A 105 -4.58 -3.04 -19.20
CA TYR A 105 -3.28 -3.38 -18.61
C TYR A 105 -3.24 -4.85 -18.20
N ALA A 106 -2.09 -5.46 -18.38
CA ALA A 106 -1.78 -6.82 -17.93
C ALA A 106 -0.34 -6.91 -17.44
N LEU A 107 -0.03 -7.92 -16.62
CA LEU A 107 1.35 -8.22 -16.27
C LEU A 107 2.12 -8.70 -17.51
N SER A 108 3.39 -8.30 -17.58
CA SER A 108 4.38 -8.96 -18.45
C SER A 108 4.95 -10.19 -17.74
N GLU A 109 5.76 -10.98 -18.43
CA GLU A 109 6.49 -12.09 -17.80
C GLU A 109 7.45 -11.58 -16.71
N GLU A 110 8.12 -10.46 -16.93
CA GLU A 110 8.96 -9.77 -15.96
C GLU A 110 8.14 -9.26 -14.78
N GLY A 111 6.91 -8.78 -15.03
CA GLY A 111 5.98 -8.34 -14.00
C GLY A 111 5.54 -9.50 -13.10
N GLU A 112 5.32 -10.68 -13.63
CA GLU A 112 5.00 -11.87 -12.85
C GLU A 112 6.17 -12.28 -11.94
N LYS A 113 7.39 -12.31 -12.47
CA LYS A 113 8.60 -12.60 -11.68
C LYS A 113 8.85 -11.56 -10.59
N PHE A 114 8.64 -10.29 -10.92
CA PHE A 114 8.77 -9.19 -9.95
C PHE A 114 7.73 -9.32 -8.83
N LEU A 115 6.49 -9.67 -9.17
CA LEU A 115 5.43 -9.89 -8.20
C LEU A 115 5.74 -11.06 -7.24
N GLU A 116 6.32 -12.16 -7.73
CA GLU A 116 6.80 -13.27 -6.88
C GLU A 116 7.85 -12.79 -5.86
N GLY A 117 8.76 -11.91 -6.29
CA GLY A 117 9.72 -11.27 -5.39
C GLY A 117 9.06 -10.41 -4.32
N LEU A 118 8.02 -9.65 -4.70
CA LEU A 118 7.25 -8.84 -3.75
C LEU A 118 6.42 -9.70 -2.77
N ASP A 119 5.88 -10.83 -3.22
CA ASP A 119 5.21 -11.79 -2.34
C ASP A 119 6.17 -12.29 -1.24
N GLY A 120 7.41 -12.63 -1.61
CA GLY A 120 8.46 -13.00 -0.67
C GLY A 120 8.81 -11.88 0.30
N ALA A 121 9.03 -10.68 -0.21
CA ALA A 121 9.34 -9.49 0.60
C ALA A 121 8.22 -9.15 1.59
N TRP A 122 6.96 -9.28 1.18
CA TRP A 122 5.82 -9.10 2.08
C TRP A 122 5.79 -10.14 3.20
N MET A 123 6.05 -11.41 2.90
CA MET A 123 6.13 -12.47 3.89
C MET A 123 7.23 -12.20 4.93
N GLU A 124 8.41 -11.81 4.49
CA GLU A 124 9.54 -11.47 5.37
C GLU A 124 9.19 -10.27 6.26
N LEU A 125 8.68 -9.19 5.68
CA LEU A 125 8.30 -7.98 6.42
C LEU A 125 7.18 -8.25 7.43
N SER A 126 6.16 -8.99 7.02
CA SER A 126 5.03 -9.37 7.85
C SER A 126 5.49 -10.22 9.06
N ASN A 127 6.35 -11.21 8.83
CA ASN A 127 6.93 -12.01 9.89
C ASN A 127 7.78 -11.18 10.86
N THR A 128 8.59 -10.27 10.34
CA THR A 128 9.41 -9.36 11.16
C THR A 128 8.54 -8.48 12.05
N VAL A 129 7.48 -7.88 11.49
CA VAL A 129 6.57 -7.03 12.26
C VAL A 129 5.86 -7.85 13.35
N ASN A 130 5.39 -9.05 13.02
CA ASN A 130 4.73 -9.92 13.99
C ASN A 130 5.70 -10.35 15.11
N TYR A 131 6.93 -10.74 14.77
CA TYR A 131 7.96 -11.04 15.76
C TYR A 131 8.21 -9.87 16.72
N LEU A 132 8.34 -8.64 16.18
CA LEU A 132 8.56 -7.44 17.00
C LEU A 132 7.39 -7.15 17.94
N LYS A 133 6.15 -7.40 17.50
CA LYS A 133 4.96 -7.25 18.36
C LYS A 133 4.90 -8.25 19.51
N GLU A 134 5.51 -9.41 19.37
CA GLU A 134 5.52 -10.48 20.36
C GLU A 134 6.64 -10.34 21.38
N LEU A 135 7.65 -9.47 21.15
CA LEU A 135 8.78 -9.28 22.05
C LEU A 135 8.38 -8.76 23.44
N ASP A 136 7.23 -8.10 23.56
CA ASP A 136 6.73 -7.50 24.81
C ASP A 136 5.70 -8.38 25.56
N ASN A 137 5.45 -9.60 25.08
CA ASN A 137 4.64 -10.61 25.73
C ASN A 137 5.57 -11.67 26.38
#